data_f91f29365658a2db8616ef0a48e56627
#
_entry.id   f91f29365658a2db8616ef0a48e56627
#
_cell.length_a   1.000
_cell.length_b   1.000
_cell.length_c   1.000
_cell.angle_alpha   90.00
_cell.angle_beta   90.00
_cell.angle_gamma   90.00
#
_symmetry.space_group_name_H-M   'P 1'
#
loop_
_entity.id
_entity.type
_entity.pdbx_description
1 polymer ?
#
loop_
_entity_poly.entity_id
_entity_poly.type
_entity_poly.pdbx_seq_one_letter_code
_entity_poly.pdbx_strand_id
1 'polypeptide(L)'
;MFYIYDLIVALKYLHRRRVIHRDLKLGNLFLDADVRLKVGDFGLAAQLEHDGEKKRTICGTPNYIAPEILEGKHGHSYEVDIWSLGVILYTMTIGRPPFETSDVKTTYRRIRYNQYSFPESVRVSDQVKELISS
;
A
#
# COMPACT_ATOMS: atom_id res chain seq x y z
N MET A 1 4.21 15.59 1.56
CA MET A 1 5.11 14.90 2.53
C MET A 1 4.54 14.76 3.93
N PHE A 2 3.80 15.75 4.42
CA PHE A 2 3.17 15.64 5.74
C PHE A 2 2.23 14.44 5.85
N TYR A 3 1.49 14.14 4.78
CA TYR A 3 0.54 13.03 4.80
C TYR A 3 1.23 11.67 4.87
N ILE A 4 2.37 11.54 4.24
CA ILE A 4 3.17 10.30 4.30
C ILE A 4 3.70 10.09 5.72
N TYR A 5 4.14 11.15 6.38
CA TYR A 5 4.57 11.06 7.77
C TYR A 5 3.45 10.56 8.68
N ASP A 6 2.25 11.18 8.54
CA ASP A 6 1.09 10.77 9.33
C ASP A 6 0.72 9.31 9.08
N LEU A 7 0.80 8.87 7.82
CA LEU A 7 0.51 7.49 7.45
C LEU A 7 1.52 6.52 8.06
N ILE A 8 2.80 6.85 8.03
CA ILE A 8 3.85 6.02 8.64
C ILE A 8 3.61 5.88 10.14
N VAL A 9 3.28 6.97 10.82
CA VAL A 9 2.98 6.95 12.26
C VAL A 9 1.78 6.05 12.55
N ALA A 10 0.72 6.16 11.73
CA ALA A 10 -0.46 5.32 11.88
C ALA A 10 -0.14 3.83 11.68
N LEU A 11 0.67 3.49 10.68
CA LEU A 11 1.08 2.11 10.45
C LEU A 11 1.91 1.55 11.59
N LYS A 12 2.82 2.36 12.13
CA LYS A 12 3.59 1.95 13.32
C LYS A 12 2.67 1.61 14.48
N TYR A 13 1.66 2.42 14.71
CA TYR A 13 0.69 2.19 15.78
C TYR A 13 -0.03 0.86 15.58
N LEU A 14 -0.54 0.62 14.37
CA LEU A 14 -1.27 -0.61 14.05
C LEU A 14 -0.36 -1.84 14.18
N HIS A 15 0.83 -1.78 13.61
CA HIS A 15 1.74 -2.92 13.57
C HIS A 15 2.27 -3.27 14.97
N ARG A 16 2.44 -2.29 15.85
CA ARG A 16 2.78 -2.56 17.25
C ARG A 16 1.71 -3.37 17.97
N ARG A 17 0.46 -3.23 17.54
CA ARG A 17 -0.68 -3.96 18.08
C ARG A 17 -1.00 -5.22 17.27
N ARG A 18 -0.11 -5.60 16.36
CA ARG A 18 -0.26 -6.78 15.49
C ARG A 18 -1.50 -6.72 14.61
N VAL A 19 -1.87 -5.50 14.19
CA VAL A 19 -2.97 -5.28 13.25
C VAL A 19 -2.39 -4.91 11.89
N ILE A 20 -2.81 -5.63 10.84
CA ILE A 20 -2.50 -5.27 9.45
C ILE A 20 -3.79 -4.78 8.80
N HIS A 21 -3.70 -3.67 8.08
CA HIS A 21 -4.88 -3.02 7.48
C HIS A 21 -5.37 -3.79 6.26
N ARG A 22 -4.48 -4.13 5.34
CA ARG A 22 -4.71 -4.90 4.12
C ARG A 22 -5.53 -4.21 3.03
N ASP A 23 -6.00 -3.00 3.24
CA ASP A 23 -6.76 -2.26 2.22
C ASP A 23 -6.40 -0.77 2.24
N LEU A 24 -5.12 -0.45 2.41
CA LEU A 24 -4.65 0.93 2.35
C LEU A 24 -4.72 1.44 0.91
N LYS A 25 -5.40 2.54 0.72
CA LYS A 25 -5.55 3.23 -0.57
C LYS A 25 -6.00 4.66 -0.29
N LEU A 26 -5.90 5.54 -1.29
CA LEU A 26 -6.29 6.95 -1.11
C LEU A 26 -7.73 7.09 -0.63
N GLY A 27 -8.65 6.24 -1.10
CA GLY A 27 -10.05 6.28 -0.70
C GLY A 27 -10.31 5.98 0.77
N ASN A 28 -9.34 5.38 1.47
CA ASN A 28 -9.45 5.05 2.89
C ASN A 28 -8.65 6.01 3.79
N LEU A 29 -8.14 7.10 3.21
CA LEU A 29 -7.40 8.12 3.94
C LEU A 29 -8.26 9.39 4.00
N PHE A 30 -8.40 9.94 5.20
CA PHE A 30 -9.27 11.09 5.45
C PHE A 30 -8.48 12.20 6.13
N LEU A 31 -8.89 13.45 5.91
CA LEU A 31 -8.30 14.60 6.60
C LEU A 31 -9.27 15.12 7.64
N ASP A 32 -8.77 15.39 8.85
CA ASP A 32 -9.57 16.00 9.88
C ASP A 32 -9.59 17.54 9.76
N ALA A 33 -10.24 18.22 10.70
CA ALA A 33 -10.35 19.68 10.67
C ALA A 33 -9.00 20.39 10.78
N ASP A 34 -7.98 19.73 11.34
CA ASP A 34 -6.62 20.25 11.46
C ASP A 34 -5.73 19.85 10.28
N VAL A 35 -6.33 19.30 9.21
CA VAL A 35 -5.65 18.83 8.01
C VAL A 35 -4.62 17.72 8.33
N ARG A 36 -4.90 16.90 9.36
CA ARG A 36 -4.10 15.73 9.69
C ARG A 36 -4.74 14.48 9.05
N LEU A 37 -3.90 13.59 8.56
CA LEU A 37 -4.36 12.39 7.89
C LEU A 37 -4.85 11.33 8.89
N LYS A 38 -5.99 10.73 8.60
CA LYS A 38 -6.57 9.63 9.37
C LYS A 38 -6.77 8.44 8.46
N VAL A 39 -6.48 7.25 8.98
CA VAL A 39 -6.69 5.99 8.26
C VAL A 39 -8.04 5.41 8.69
N GLY A 40 -8.87 5.07 7.72
CA GLY A 40 -10.19 4.50 7.98
C GLY A 40 -10.41 3.17 7.31
N ASP A 41 -11.64 2.69 7.38
CA ASP A 41 -12.13 1.46 6.76
C ASP A 41 -11.28 0.22 7.09
N PHE A 42 -11.49 -0.32 8.29
CA PHE A 42 -10.80 -1.52 8.78
C PHE A 42 -11.56 -2.81 8.42
N GLY A 43 -12.45 -2.77 7.43
CA GLY A 43 -13.26 -3.91 7.04
C GLY A 43 -12.48 -5.16 6.63
N LEU A 44 -11.27 -4.97 6.08
CA LEU A 44 -10.37 -6.09 5.71
C LEU A 44 -9.20 -6.27 6.68
N ALA A 45 -9.16 -5.50 7.76
CA ALA A 45 -8.06 -5.57 8.71
C ALA A 45 -8.03 -6.92 9.43
N ALA A 46 -6.83 -7.35 9.78
CA ALA A 46 -6.62 -8.61 10.50
C ALA A 46 -5.68 -8.40 11.67
N GLN A 47 -5.97 -9.06 12.79
CA GLN A 47 -5.09 -9.06 13.93
C GLN A 47 -4.26 -10.34 13.96
N LEU A 48 -2.96 -10.19 14.15
CA LEU A 48 -2.05 -11.33 14.31
C LEU A 48 -2.00 -11.73 15.78
N GLU A 49 -1.98 -13.03 16.03
CA GLU A 49 -1.83 -13.55 17.40
C GLU A 49 -0.38 -13.41 17.89
N HIS A 50 0.57 -13.50 16.95
CA HIS A 50 1.99 -13.31 17.23
C HIS A 50 2.70 -12.77 15.97
N ASP A 51 3.90 -12.22 16.13
CA ASP A 51 4.60 -11.55 15.03
C ASP A 51 4.97 -12.47 13.87
N GLY A 52 5.13 -13.75 14.12
CA GLY A 52 5.45 -14.73 13.07
C GLY A 52 4.25 -15.25 12.30
N GLU A 53 3.03 -14.85 12.68
CA GLU A 53 1.82 -15.35 12.02
C GLU A 53 1.71 -14.81 10.59
N LYS A 54 1.24 -15.65 9.68
CA LYS A 54 0.98 -15.30 8.29
C LYS A 54 -0.50 -15.51 7.97
N LYS A 55 -1.15 -14.50 7.41
CA LYS A 55 -2.53 -14.60 6.93
C LYS A 55 -2.52 -15.11 5.48
N ARG A 56 -3.59 -15.76 5.05
CA ARG A 56 -3.68 -16.37 3.72
C ARG A 56 -4.89 -15.94 2.91
N THR A 57 -5.75 -15.09 3.48
CA THR A 57 -6.93 -14.57 2.77
C THR A 57 -6.51 -13.65 1.63
N ILE A 58 -7.05 -13.88 0.43
CA ILE A 58 -6.82 -12.98 -0.71
C ILE A 58 -7.77 -11.81 -0.54
N CYS A 59 -7.23 -10.60 -0.38
CA CYS A 59 -8.02 -9.42 -0.12
C CYS A 59 -7.27 -8.14 -0.55
N GLY A 60 -8.02 -7.07 -0.72
CA GLY A 60 -7.50 -5.75 -1.06
C GLY A 60 -8.04 -5.22 -2.37
N THR A 61 -7.74 -3.97 -2.68
CA THR A 61 -8.13 -3.31 -3.92
C THR A 61 -7.09 -3.61 -5.01
N PRO A 62 -7.49 -3.99 -6.25
CA PRO A 62 -6.54 -4.50 -7.27
C PRO A 62 -5.29 -3.69 -7.49
N ASN A 63 -5.37 -2.37 -7.55
CA ASN A 63 -4.19 -1.53 -7.81
C ASN A 63 -3.23 -1.43 -6.63
N TYR A 64 -3.65 -1.81 -5.43
CA TYR A 64 -2.90 -1.65 -4.19
C TYR A 64 -2.49 -2.97 -3.55
N ILE A 65 -2.91 -4.10 -4.12
CA ILE A 65 -2.68 -5.43 -3.55
C ILE A 65 -1.21 -5.85 -3.71
N ALA A 66 -0.63 -6.40 -2.66
CA ALA A 66 0.76 -6.85 -2.69
C ALA A 66 0.92 -8.19 -3.41
N PRO A 67 2.11 -8.46 -4.02
CA PRO A 67 2.32 -9.70 -4.76
C PRO A 67 2.18 -10.96 -3.90
N GLU A 68 2.61 -10.92 -2.63
CA GLU A 68 2.49 -12.07 -1.74
C GLU A 68 1.04 -12.45 -1.43
N ILE A 69 0.11 -11.49 -1.49
CA ILE A 69 -1.32 -11.79 -1.36
C ILE A 69 -1.80 -12.54 -2.59
N LEU A 70 -1.40 -12.09 -3.77
CA LEU A 70 -1.79 -12.72 -5.04
C LEU A 70 -1.24 -14.13 -5.18
N GLU A 71 -0.01 -14.36 -4.75
CA GLU A 71 0.61 -15.69 -4.83
C GLU A 71 0.00 -16.68 -3.84
N GLY A 72 -0.26 -16.22 -2.61
CA GLY A 72 -0.93 -17.01 -1.58
C GLY A 72 -0.16 -18.20 -1.03
N LYS A 73 1.06 -18.45 -1.50
CA LYS A 73 1.84 -19.66 -1.13
C LYS A 73 2.38 -19.60 0.30
N HIS A 74 2.91 -18.46 0.69
CA HIS A 74 3.57 -18.29 1.99
C HIS A 74 2.78 -17.41 2.96
N GLY A 75 1.59 -16.94 2.53
CA GLY A 75 0.78 -16.02 3.31
C GLY A 75 1.37 -14.60 3.32
N HIS A 76 0.76 -13.72 4.11
CA HIS A 76 1.16 -12.32 4.17
C HIS A 76 1.08 -11.80 5.61
N SER A 77 1.77 -10.70 5.86
CA SER A 77 1.83 -10.06 7.17
C SER A 77 1.98 -8.54 7.00
N TYR A 78 2.75 -7.90 7.88
CA TYR A 78 2.90 -6.44 7.92
C TYR A 78 3.36 -5.83 6.60
N GLU A 79 4.14 -6.54 5.83
CA GLU A 79 4.75 -6.06 4.58
C GLU A 79 3.71 -5.66 3.54
N VAL A 80 2.49 -6.21 3.60
CA VAL A 80 1.44 -5.83 2.65
C VAL A 80 1.03 -4.36 2.80
N ASP A 81 1.06 -3.85 4.03
CA ASP A 81 0.76 -2.44 4.28
C ASP A 81 1.90 -1.54 3.79
N ILE A 82 3.14 -2.00 3.88
CA ILE A 82 4.31 -1.27 3.36
C ILE A 82 4.26 -1.20 1.83
N TRP A 83 3.88 -2.28 1.16
CA TRP A 83 3.67 -2.29 -0.28
C TRP A 83 2.61 -1.24 -0.66
N SER A 84 1.47 -1.24 0.04
CA SER A 84 0.39 -0.28 -0.21
C SER A 84 0.84 1.16 0.03
N LEU A 85 1.68 1.39 1.05
CA LEU A 85 2.28 2.70 1.31
C LEU A 85 3.08 3.20 0.10
N GLY A 86 3.89 2.32 -0.51
CA GLY A 86 4.64 2.65 -1.72
C GLY A 86 3.73 3.00 -2.89
N VAL A 87 2.66 2.24 -3.08
CA VAL A 87 1.66 2.52 -4.13
C VAL A 87 0.98 3.86 -3.89
N ILE A 88 0.63 4.18 -2.65
CA ILE A 88 0.02 5.46 -2.28
C ILE A 88 0.98 6.61 -2.60
N LEU A 89 2.25 6.48 -2.21
CA LEU A 89 3.25 7.52 -2.47
C LEU A 89 3.42 7.75 -3.98
N TYR A 90 3.50 6.68 -4.76
CA TYR A 90 3.57 6.78 -6.22
C TYR A 90 2.34 7.50 -6.77
N THR A 91 1.15 7.10 -6.33
CA THR A 91 -0.12 7.66 -6.80
C THR A 91 -0.23 9.15 -6.48
N MET A 92 0.20 9.56 -5.27
CA MET A 92 0.19 10.97 -4.88
C MET A 92 1.19 11.81 -5.68
N THR A 93 2.29 11.22 -6.11
CA THR A 93 3.34 11.92 -6.85
C THR A 93 3.03 11.98 -8.35
N ILE A 94 2.55 10.89 -8.93
CA ILE A 94 2.38 10.75 -10.39
C ILE A 94 0.95 11.07 -10.82
N GLY A 95 -0.05 10.82 -9.99
CA GLY A 95 -1.46 11.06 -10.28
C GLY A 95 -2.25 9.83 -10.66
N ARG A 96 -1.60 8.66 -10.75
CA ARG A 96 -2.27 7.39 -11.01
C ARG A 96 -1.47 6.24 -10.42
N PRO A 97 -2.13 5.09 -10.13
CA PRO A 97 -1.42 3.93 -9.57
C PRO A 97 -0.35 3.36 -10.52
N PRO A 98 0.75 2.82 -9.98
CA PRO A 98 1.89 2.35 -10.80
C PRO A 98 1.57 1.13 -11.67
N PHE A 99 0.62 0.30 -11.26
CA PHE A 99 0.30 -0.96 -11.97
C PHE A 99 -1.04 -0.92 -12.69
N GLU A 100 -1.69 0.24 -12.73
CA GLU A 100 -3.02 0.39 -13.32
C GLU A 100 -3.06 0.02 -14.80
N THR A 101 -4.03 -0.81 -15.16
CA THR A 101 -4.36 -1.14 -16.55
C THR A 101 -5.89 -1.21 -16.68
N SER A 102 -6.39 -1.36 -17.91
CA SER A 102 -7.81 -1.54 -18.16
C SER A 102 -8.32 -2.94 -17.77
N ASP A 103 -7.42 -3.87 -17.46
CA ASP A 103 -7.72 -5.26 -17.16
C ASP A 103 -7.09 -5.69 -15.84
N VAL A 104 -7.90 -6.22 -14.93
CA VAL A 104 -7.44 -6.64 -13.60
C VAL A 104 -6.35 -7.72 -13.68
N LYS A 105 -6.49 -8.67 -14.60
CA LYS A 105 -5.48 -9.74 -14.76
C LYS A 105 -4.11 -9.19 -15.17
N THR A 106 -4.10 -8.20 -16.07
CA THR A 106 -2.86 -7.53 -16.49
C THR A 106 -2.26 -6.73 -15.34
N THR A 107 -3.09 -6.05 -14.54
CA THR A 107 -2.65 -5.33 -13.34
C THR A 107 -1.97 -6.29 -12.38
N TYR A 108 -2.57 -7.45 -12.10
CA TYR A 108 -2.00 -8.45 -11.21
C TYR A 108 -0.66 -8.98 -11.72
N ARG A 109 -0.54 -9.19 -13.04
CA ARG A 109 0.72 -9.63 -13.65
C ARG A 109 1.82 -8.60 -13.44
N ARG A 110 1.52 -7.32 -13.64
CA ARG A 110 2.49 -6.24 -13.41
C ARG A 110 2.92 -6.19 -11.95
N ILE A 111 2.01 -6.38 -11.02
CA ILE A 111 2.33 -6.44 -9.60
C ILE A 111 3.29 -7.60 -9.29
N ARG A 112 3.00 -8.79 -9.81
CA ARG A 112 3.84 -9.98 -9.58
C ARG A 112 5.27 -9.79 -10.05
N TYR A 113 5.46 -9.10 -11.18
CA TYR A 113 6.77 -8.88 -11.77
C TYR A 113 7.35 -7.51 -11.45
N ASN A 114 6.70 -6.76 -10.57
CA ASN A 114 7.13 -5.40 -10.16
C ASN A 114 7.38 -4.49 -11.38
N GLN A 115 6.48 -4.54 -12.37
CA GLN A 115 6.59 -3.79 -13.62
C GLN A 115 5.95 -2.42 -13.49
N TYR A 116 6.75 -1.40 -13.23
CA TYR A 116 6.31 -0.01 -13.21
C TYR A 116 7.44 0.91 -13.66
N SER A 117 7.09 2.15 -13.99
CA SER A 117 8.07 3.15 -14.39
C SER A 117 7.59 4.54 -13.95
N PHE A 118 8.51 5.50 -13.95
CA PHE A 118 8.18 6.90 -13.68
C PHE A 118 8.03 7.62 -15.01
N PRO A 119 6.83 8.20 -15.33
CA PRO A 119 6.64 8.89 -16.60
C PRO A 119 7.57 10.11 -16.71
N GLU A 120 8.17 10.28 -17.89
CA GLU A 120 9.04 11.45 -18.14
C GLU A 120 8.29 12.77 -18.09
N SER A 121 6.98 12.73 -18.37
CA SER A 121 6.11 13.91 -18.35
C SER A 121 5.89 14.48 -16.96
N VAL A 122 6.21 13.73 -15.90
CA VAL A 122 6.06 14.14 -14.51
C VAL A 122 7.43 14.23 -13.86
N ARG A 123 7.72 15.39 -13.26
CA ARG A 123 8.99 15.62 -12.60
C ARG A 123 8.96 15.00 -11.19
N VAL A 124 9.82 14.02 -10.97
CA VAL A 124 9.93 13.34 -9.68
C VAL A 124 11.38 13.41 -9.21
N SER A 125 11.60 13.79 -7.95
CA SER A 125 12.96 13.84 -7.41
C SER A 125 13.54 12.43 -7.28
N ASP A 126 14.87 12.31 -7.38
CA ASP A 126 15.55 11.04 -7.22
C ASP A 126 15.33 10.44 -5.83
N GLN A 127 15.22 11.29 -4.81
CA GLN A 127 14.93 10.86 -3.45
C GLN A 127 13.58 10.18 -3.32
N VAL A 128 12.55 10.73 -3.98
CA VAL A 128 11.21 10.13 -3.98
C VAL A 128 11.21 8.82 -4.75
N LYS A 129 11.89 8.77 -5.91
CA LYS A 129 12.02 7.52 -6.69
C LYS A 129 12.67 6.42 -5.87
N GLU A 130 13.72 6.74 -5.15
CA GLU A 130 14.44 5.79 -4.31
C GLU A 130 13.53 5.27 -3.18
N LEU A 131 12.79 6.15 -2.54
CA LEU A 131 11.86 5.78 -1.46
C LEU A 131 10.77 4.84 -1.97
N ILE A 132 10.18 5.13 -3.11
CA ILE A 132 9.13 4.30 -3.71
C ILE A 132 9.69 2.92 -4.08
N SER A 133 10.89 2.87 -4.64
CA SER A 133 11.50 1.63 -5.14
C SER A 133 12.09 0.76 -4.03
N SER A 134 12.26 1.30 -2.83
CA SER A 134 12.77 0.52 -1.70
C SER A 134 11.67 -0.40 -1.14
#